data_6bc73664197b46be7b51b350018cdd73
#
_entry.id   6bc73664197b46be7b51b350018cdd73
#
_cell.length_a   1.000
_cell.length_b   1.000
_cell.length_c   1.000
_cell.angle_alpha   90.00
_cell.angle_beta   90.00
_cell.angle_gamma   90.00
#
_symmetry.space_group_name_H-M   'P 1'
#
loop_
_entity.id
_entity.type
_entity.pdbx_description
1 polymer ?
#
loop_
_entity_poly.entity_id
_entity_poly.type
_entity_poly.pdbx_seq_one_letter_code
_entity_poly.pdbx_strand_id
1 'polypeptide(L)'
;MATGKGLNGQQKAKKNVDDFIAWAASQSDDDFKQIIFRGQLNRGEIAKAVGCGKSALNQNPLLKEQLNSLEDGLREKDILPRLTESAKGASSKPKQYDNTTNRKSLDSKRLSSLEAENVELKAKVQELEKRLERFGELSETLAEMGFMPR
;
A
#
# COMPACT_ATOMS: atom_id res chain seq x y z
N MET A 1 15.25 -35.31 -22.42
CA MET A 1 14.19 -34.64 -21.65
C MET A 1 14.25 -33.16 -21.97
N ALA A 2 13.28 -32.63 -22.69
CA ALA A 2 13.25 -31.21 -23.06
C ALA A 2 12.91 -30.40 -21.79
N THR A 3 13.84 -29.62 -21.31
CA THR A 3 13.62 -28.59 -20.28
C THR A 3 12.66 -27.56 -20.84
N GLY A 4 11.40 -27.64 -20.45
CA GLY A 4 10.37 -26.71 -20.89
C GLY A 4 10.78 -25.27 -20.54
N LYS A 5 11.01 -24.44 -21.57
CA LYS A 5 11.20 -23.00 -21.42
C LYS A 5 10.08 -22.45 -20.53
N GLY A 6 10.45 -21.90 -19.38
CA GLY A 6 9.49 -21.35 -18.43
C GLY A 6 8.62 -20.28 -19.10
N LEU A 7 7.29 -20.47 -19.04
CA LEU A 7 6.32 -19.51 -19.56
C LEU A 7 6.54 -18.12 -18.95
N ASN A 8 6.51 -17.09 -19.77
CA ASN A 8 6.54 -15.69 -19.30
C ASN A 8 5.31 -15.40 -18.42
N GLY A 9 5.41 -14.45 -17.50
CA GLY A 9 4.32 -14.09 -16.57
C GLY A 9 2.99 -13.81 -17.26
N GLN A 10 2.99 -13.13 -18.40
CA GLN A 10 1.79 -12.88 -19.21
C GLN A 10 1.21 -14.17 -19.82
N GLN A 11 2.07 -15.06 -20.32
CA GLN A 11 1.66 -16.35 -20.85
C GLN A 11 1.06 -17.25 -19.75
N LYS A 12 1.64 -17.23 -18.55
CA LYS A 12 1.07 -17.92 -17.38
C LYS A 12 -0.28 -17.34 -16.98
N ALA A 13 -0.41 -16.01 -16.99
CA ALA A 13 -1.66 -15.35 -16.66
C ALA A 13 -2.78 -15.73 -17.63
N LYS A 14 -2.49 -15.75 -18.95
CA LYS A 14 -3.43 -16.16 -19.97
C LYS A 14 -3.78 -17.65 -19.82
N LYS A 15 -2.79 -18.51 -19.68
CA LYS A 15 -3.00 -19.94 -19.47
C LYS A 15 -3.90 -20.22 -18.28
N ASN A 16 -3.70 -19.54 -17.14
CA ASN A 16 -4.54 -19.69 -15.97
C ASN A 16 -6.00 -19.31 -16.23
N VAL A 17 -6.28 -18.34 -17.12
CA VAL A 17 -7.64 -17.98 -17.54
C VAL A 17 -8.25 -19.10 -18.40
N ASP A 18 -7.50 -19.59 -19.38
CA ASP A 18 -7.95 -20.65 -20.27
C ASP A 18 -8.22 -21.95 -19.49
N ASP A 19 -7.33 -22.33 -18.58
CA ASP A 19 -7.46 -23.49 -17.70
C ASP A 19 -8.68 -23.33 -16.74
N PHE A 20 -8.92 -22.11 -16.24
CA PHE A 20 -10.09 -21.82 -15.39
C PHE A 20 -11.41 -21.96 -16.16
N ILE A 21 -11.48 -21.44 -17.39
CA ILE A 21 -12.69 -21.54 -18.23
C ILE A 21 -12.97 -23.00 -18.56
N ALA A 22 -11.95 -23.78 -18.92
CA ALA A 22 -12.08 -25.21 -19.20
C ALA A 22 -12.54 -25.98 -17.96
N TRP A 23 -11.99 -25.69 -16.79
CA TRP A 23 -12.41 -26.25 -15.53
C TRP A 23 -13.88 -25.91 -15.21
N ALA A 24 -14.27 -24.63 -15.30
CA ALA A 24 -15.62 -24.19 -15.01
C ALA A 24 -16.66 -24.85 -15.93
N ALA A 25 -16.32 -25.06 -17.20
CA ALA A 25 -17.20 -25.75 -18.18
C ALA A 25 -17.31 -27.27 -17.89
N SER A 26 -16.36 -27.87 -17.18
CA SER A 26 -16.38 -29.29 -16.85
C SER A 26 -17.15 -29.61 -15.55
N GLN A 27 -17.47 -28.59 -14.75
CA GLN A 27 -18.13 -28.80 -13.46
C GLN A 27 -19.66 -28.87 -13.59
N SER A 28 -20.28 -29.72 -12.79
CA SER A 28 -21.74 -29.75 -12.63
C SER A 28 -22.18 -28.78 -11.51
N ASP A 29 -23.50 -28.50 -11.49
CA ASP A 29 -24.08 -27.66 -10.43
C ASP A 29 -23.89 -28.27 -9.01
N ASP A 30 -23.81 -29.58 -8.91
CA ASP A 30 -23.57 -30.26 -7.63
C ASP A 30 -22.10 -30.18 -7.20
N ASP A 31 -21.16 -30.18 -8.14
CA ASP A 31 -19.75 -29.97 -7.84
C ASP A 31 -19.52 -28.56 -7.28
N PHE A 32 -20.20 -27.57 -7.84
CA PHE A 32 -20.14 -26.21 -7.32
C PHE A 32 -20.67 -26.09 -5.88
N LYS A 33 -21.75 -26.82 -5.54
CA LYS A 33 -22.28 -26.84 -4.16
C LYS A 33 -21.26 -27.37 -3.14
N GLN A 34 -20.44 -28.36 -3.52
CA GLN A 34 -19.44 -28.97 -2.63
C GLN A 34 -18.29 -28.01 -2.30
N ILE A 35 -17.96 -27.09 -3.20
CA ILE A 35 -16.85 -26.16 -3.04
C ILE A 35 -17.29 -24.77 -2.50
N ILE A 36 -18.54 -24.63 -2.02
CA ILE A 36 -19.02 -23.41 -1.41
C ILE A 36 -18.38 -23.22 -0.06
N PHE A 37 -17.82 -22.02 0.17
CA PHE A 37 -17.26 -21.62 1.44
C PHE A 37 -17.63 -20.16 1.76
N ARG A 38 -18.35 -19.94 2.86
CA ARG A 38 -18.80 -18.60 3.32
C ARG A 38 -19.56 -17.79 2.26
N GLY A 39 -20.42 -18.46 1.48
CA GLY A 39 -21.24 -17.81 0.46
C GLY A 39 -20.51 -17.43 -0.84
N GLN A 40 -19.33 -17.96 -1.05
CA GLN A 40 -18.53 -17.82 -2.27
C GLN A 40 -17.91 -19.18 -2.64
N LEU A 41 -17.39 -19.29 -3.85
CA LEU A 41 -16.61 -20.48 -4.22
C LEU A 41 -15.26 -20.48 -3.49
N ASN A 42 -14.83 -21.64 -3.02
CA ASN A 42 -13.56 -21.80 -2.32
C ASN A 42 -12.37 -21.58 -3.25
N ARG A 43 -11.73 -20.41 -3.15
CA ARG A 43 -10.56 -20.04 -3.96
C ARG A 43 -9.40 -21.03 -3.85
N GLY A 44 -9.29 -21.77 -2.72
CA GLY A 44 -8.26 -22.77 -2.53
C GLY A 44 -8.49 -24.02 -3.37
N GLU A 45 -9.73 -24.50 -3.43
CA GLU A 45 -10.10 -25.69 -4.23
C GLU A 45 -10.01 -25.36 -5.73
N ILE A 46 -10.51 -24.20 -6.15
CA ILE A 46 -10.37 -23.73 -7.53
C ILE A 46 -8.89 -23.65 -7.94
N ALA A 47 -8.05 -23.05 -7.11
CA ALA A 47 -6.63 -22.94 -7.40
C ALA A 47 -5.94 -24.28 -7.58
N LYS A 48 -6.30 -25.29 -6.77
CA LYS A 48 -5.80 -26.65 -6.88
C LYS A 48 -6.29 -27.32 -8.18
N ALA A 49 -7.57 -27.18 -8.49
CA ALA A 49 -8.18 -27.78 -9.68
C ALA A 49 -7.62 -27.21 -10.96
N VAL A 50 -7.44 -25.90 -11.04
CA VAL A 50 -6.86 -25.18 -12.18
C VAL A 50 -5.34 -25.30 -12.25
N GLY A 51 -4.69 -25.75 -11.18
CA GLY A 51 -3.22 -25.85 -11.10
C GLY A 51 -2.51 -24.49 -11.00
N CYS A 52 -3.19 -23.46 -10.50
CA CYS A 52 -2.64 -22.12 -10.33
C CYS A 52 -2.46 -21.76 -8.84
N GLY A 53 -1.70 -20.70 -8.57
CA GLY A 53 -1.61 -20.17 -7.20
C GLY A 53 -2.89 -19.44 -6.80
N LYS A 54 -3.31 -19.55 -5.53
CA LYS A 54 -4.47 -18.82 -4.97
C LYS A 54 -4.37 -17.30 -5.18
N SER A 55 -3.16 -16.75 -5.16
CA SER A 55 -2.91 -15.34 -5.46
C SER A 55 -3.24 -14.96 -6.90
N ALA A 56 -3.08 -15.88 -7.86
CA ALA A 56 -3.39 -15.62 -9.26
C ALA A 56 -4.89 -15.33 -9.50
N LEU A 57 -5.79 -15.97 -8.74
CA LEU A 57 -7.24 -15.72 -8.77
C LEU A 57 -7.61 -14.28 -8.35
N ASN A 58 -6.79 -13.65 -7.51
CA ASN A 58 -7.05 -12.30 -7.02
C ASN A 58 -6.28 -11.23 -7.79
N GLN A 59 -5.07 -11.56 -8.27
CA GLN A 59 -4.16 -10.59 -8.90
C GLN A 59 -4.36 -10.47 -10.41
N ASN A 60 -4.80 -11.54 -11.08
CA ASN A 60 -5.11 -11.48 -12.50
C ASN A 60 -6.51 -10.87 -12.71
N PRO A 61 -6.63 -9.67 -13.31
CA PRO A 61 -7.92 -9.00 -13.45
C PRO A 61 -8.91 -9.81 -14.31
N LEU A 62 -8.43 -10.42 -15.40
CA LEU A 62 -9.28 -11.22 -16.27
C LEU A 62 -9.82 -12.47 -15.56
N LEU A 63 -8.95 -13.16 -14.79
CA LEU A 63 -9.37 -14.34 -14.05
C LEU A 63 -10.36 -14.00 -12.94
N LYS A 64 -10.17 -12.87 -12.28
CA LYS A 64 -11.07 -12.34 -11.26
C LYS A 64 -12.44 -11.98 -11.84
N GLU A 65 -12.46 -11.39 -13.02
CA GLU A 65 -13.69 -11.02 -13.72
C GLU A 65 -14.48 -12.27 -14.15
N GLN A 66 -13.82 -13.26 -14.73
CA GLN A 66 -14.43 -14.54 -15.08
C GLN A 66 -14.99 -15.27 -13.86
N LEU A 67 -14.26 -15.27 -12.75
CA LEU A 67 -14.69 -15.88 -11.51
C LEU A 67 -15.92 -15.16 -10.91
N ASN A 68 -15.95 -13.84 -10.95
CA ASN A 68 -17.11 -13.06 -10.49
C ASN A 68 -18.34 -13.34 -11.37
N SER A 69 -18.17 -13.36 -12.70
CA SER A 69 -19.25 -13.67 -13.63
C SER A 69 -19.82 -15.09 -13.41
N LEU A 70 -18.95 -16.08 -13.13
CA LEU A 70 -19.36 -17.43 -12.77
C LEU A 70 -20.16 -17.43 -11.47
N GLU A 71 -19.67 -16.76 -10.41
CA GLU A 71 -20.38 -16.67 -9.12
C GLU A 71 -21.73 -15.96 -9.25
N ASP A 72 -21.84 -14.93 -10.08
CA ASP A 72 -23.09 -14.22 -10.31
C ASP A 72 -24.09 -15.12 -11.06
N GLY A 73 -23.64 -15.88 -12.07
CA GLY A 73 -24.48 -16.88 -12.72
C GLY A 73 -24.94 -18.01 -11.79
N LEU A 74 -24.09 -18.45 -10.86
CA LEU A 74 -24.47 -19.43 -9.84
C LEU A 74 -25.45 -18.86 -8.79
N ARG A 75 -25.42 -17.55 -8.54
CA ARG A 75 -26.41 -16.86 -7.69
C ARG A 75 -27.77 -16.72 -8.39
N GLU A 76 -27.77 -16.48 -9.69
CA GLU A 76 -29.01 -16.48 -10.47
C GLU A 76 -29.69 -17.85 -10.50
N LYS A 77 -28.91 -18.92 -10.46
CA LYS A 77 -29.39 -20.30 -10.36
C LYS A 77 -29.72 -20.75 -8.91
N ASP A 78 -29.65 -19.85 -7.92
CA ASP A 78 -29.85 -20.11 -6.49
C ASP A 78 -28.89 -21.19 -5.90
N ILE A 79 -27.77 -21.48 -6.56
CA ILE A 79 -26.72 -22.41 -6.08
C ILE A 79 -25.86 -21.69 -5.01
N LEU A 80 -25.55 -20.42 -5.23
CA LEU A 80 -24.85 -19.56 -4.26
C LEU A 80 -25.83 -18.60 -3.57
N PRO A 81 -25.64 -18.34 -2.27
CA PRO A 81 -26.47 -17.36 -1.56
C PRO A 81 -26.27 -15.96 -2.14
N ARG A 82 -27.35 -15.18 -2.13
CA ARG A 82 -27.33 -13.80 -2.61
C ARG A 82 -26.38 -12.95 -1.78
N LEU A 83 -25.64 -12.06 -2.44
CA LEU A 83 -24.76 -11.11 -1.74
C LEU A 83 -25.60 -10.15 -0.90
N THR A 84 -25.21 -9.96 0.36
CA THR A 84 -25.75 -8.91 1.19
C THR A 84 -25.43 -7.52 0.61
N GLU A 85 -26.27 -6.53 0.82
CA GLU A 85 -26.06 -5.17 0.28
C GLU A 85 -24.71 -4.56 0.72
N SER A 86 -24.28 -4.88 1.92
CA SER A 86 -22.97 -4.49 2.44
C SER A 86 -21.82 -5.09 1.65
N ALA A 87 -21.94 -6.32 1.16
CA ALA A 87 -20.94 -6.99 0.32
C ALA A 87 -20.93 -6.44 -1.12
N LYS A 88 -22.09 -6.06 -1.67
CA LYS A 88 -22.19 -5.39 -2.98
C LYS A 88 -21.49 -4.02 -2.96
N GLY A 89 -21.66 -3.25 -1.90
CA GLY A 89 -21.02 -1.95 -1.73
C GLY A 89 -19.49 -2.00 -1.55
N ALA A 90 -18.98 -3.08 -0.96
CA ALA A 90 -17.54 -3.26 -0.73
C ALA A 90 -16.76 -3.63 -1.99
N SER A 91 -17.38 -4.25 -3.00
CA SER A 91 -16.71 -4.65 -4.24
C SER A 91 -16.62 -3.53 -5.27
N SER A 92 -17.46 -2.49 -5.17
CA SER A 92 -17.62 -1.46 -6.22
C SER A 92 -16.75 -0.21 -6.05
N LYS A 93 -16.11 0.00 -4.90
CA LYS A 93 -15.25 1.18 -4.68
C LYS A 93 -13.86 0.76 -4.24
N PRO A 94 -12.81 1.10 -5.01
CA PRO A 94 -11.45 0.97 -4.50
C PRO A 94 -11.34 1.81 -3.22
N LYS A 95 -10.83 1.22 -2.15
CA LYS A 95 -10.54 1.96 -0.92
C LYS A 95 -9.55 3.07 -1.26
N GLN A 96 -10.03 4.30 -1.27
CA GLN A 96 -9.18 5.46 -1.42
C GLN A 96 -8.33 5.56 -0.14
N TYR A 97 -7.04 5.32 -0.29
CA TYR A 97 -6.09 5.46 0.81
C TYR A 97 -5.92 6.95 1.11
N ASP A 98 -6.51 7.41 2.20
CA ASP A 98 -6.35 8.78 2.66
C ASP A 98 -4.98 8.94 3.35
N ASN A 99 -4.03 9.49 2.62
CA ASN A 99 -2.68 9.75 3.09
C ASN A 99 -2.56 11.10 3.84
N THR A 100 -3.67 11.84 4.01
CA THR A 100 -3.67 13.19 4.59
C THR A 100 -3.28 13.18 6.06
N THR A 101 -3.72 12.19 6.82
CA THR A 101 -3.39 12.04 8.24
C THR A 101 -1.90 11.77 8.48
N ASN A 102 -1.29 10.90 7.66
CA ASN A 102 0.14 10.62 7.73
C ASN A 102 0.98 11.83 7.32
N ARG A 103 0.57 12.55 6.27
CA ARG A 103 1.22 13.81 5.86
C ARG A 103 1.15 14.85 6.97
N LYS A 104 -0.02 15.11 7.54
CA LYS A 104 -0.18 16.04 8.66
C LYS A 104 0.70 15.70 9.85
N SER A 105 0.83 14.42 10.20
CA SER A 105 1.71 13.95 11.28
C SER A 105 3.19 14.20 10.98
N LEU A 106 3.63 13.96 9.75
CA LEU A 106 5.00 14.21 9.32
C LEU A 106 5.30 15.72 9.26
N ASP A 107 4.37 16.51 8.75
CA ASP A 107 4.51 17.97 8.69
C ASP A 107 4.55 18.58 10.09
N SER A 108 3.72 18.10 11.03
CA SER A 108 3.75 18.53 12.42
C SER A 108 5.10 18.23 13.09
N LYS A 109 5.67 17.03 12.89
CA LYS A 109 7.00 16.68 13.40
C LYS A 109 8.09 17.57 12.80
N ARG A 110 7.99 17.85 11.51
CA ARG A 110 8.95 18.72 10.82
C ARG A 110 8.87 20.16 11.33
N LEU A 111 7.66 20.69 11.53
CA LEU A 111 7.46 22.02 12.13
C LEU A 111 8.06 22.09 13.51
N SER A 112 7.78 21.13 14.38
CA SER A 112 8.35 21.07 15.73
C SER A 112 9.88 21.04 15.73
N SER A 113 10.51 20.28 14.81
CA SER A 113 11.96 20.25 14.66
C SER A 113 12.53 21.61 14.23
N LEU A 114 11.89 22.25 13.24
CA LEU A 114 12.30 23.57 12.76
C LEU A 114 12.11 24.66 13.81
N GLU A 115 11.07 24.60 14.61
CA GLU A 115 10.86 25.51 15.74
C GLU A 115 11.95 25.36 16.79
N ALA A 116 12.31 24.12 17.15
CA ALA A 116 13.40 23.83 18.08
C ALA A 116 14.74 24.34 17.55
N GLU A 117 15.06 24.12 16.28
CA GLU A 117 16.27 24.65 15.64
C GLU A 117 16.30 26.19 15.63
N ASN A 118 15.16 26.84 15.37
CA ASN A 118 15.07 28.29 15.42
C ASN A 118 15.35 28.86 16.81
N VAL A 119 14.80 28.21 17.85
CA VAL A 119 15.07 28.62 19.25
C VAL A 119 16.55 28.46 19.58
N GLU A 120 17.14 27.33 19.20
CA GLU A 120 18.57 27.07 19.44
C GLU A 120 19.48 28.07 18.70
N LEU A 121 19.17 28.35 17.42
CA LEU A 121 19.93 29.31 16.62
C LEU A 121 19.81 30.72 17.19
N LYS A 122 18.63 31.15 17.61
CA LYS A 122 18.44 32.45 18.28
C LYS A 122 19.23 32.57 19.57
N ALA A 123 19.25 31.51 20.38
CA ALA A 123 20.03 31.47 21.60
C ALA A 123 21.55 31.58 21.33
N LYS A 124 22.03 30.87 20.28
CA LYS A 124 23.44 30.96 19.85
C LYS A 124 23.81 32.37 19.34
N VAL A 125 22.92 32.97 18.57
CA VAL A 125 23.14 34.36 18.08
C VAL A 125 23.25 35.32 19.26
N GLN A 126 22.32 35.27 20.20
CA GLN A 126 22.38 36.10 21.40
C GLN A 126 23.65 35.86 22.26
N GLU A 127 24.07 34.62 22.36
CA GLU A 127 25.31 34.29 23.07
C GLU A 127 26.55 34.88 22.36
N LEU A 128 26.60 34.75 21.03
CA LEU A 128 27.68 35.30 20.22
C LEU A 128 27.69 36.83 20.26
N GLU A 129 26.53 37.49 20.20
CA GLU A 129 26.40 38.95 20.34
C GLU A 129 26.94 39.42 21.70
N LYS A 130 26.55 38.76 22.82
CA LYS A 130 27.09 39.08 24.15
C LYS A 130 28.60 38.86 24.25
N ARG A 131 29.13 37.83 23.59
CA ARG A 131 30.60 37.64 23.55
C ARG A 131 31.28 38.76 22.76
N LEU A 132 30.72 39.16 21.64
CA LEU A 132 31.23 40.28 20.83
C LEU A 132 31.21 41.60 21.61
N GLU A 133 30.12 41.92 22.33
CA GLU A 133 30.05 43.09 23.21
C GLU A 133 31.17 43.09 24.24
N ARG A 134 31.39 41.95 24.96
CA ARG A 134 32.49 41.83 25.91
C ARG A 134 33.87 42.01 25.29
N PHE A 135 34.09 41.53 24.07
CA PHE A 135 35.34 41.74 23.36
C PHE A 135 35.48 43.19 22.89
N GLY A 136 34.38 43.85 22.52
CA GLY A 136 34.35 45.28 22.22
C GLY A 136 34.75 46.11 23.42
N GLU A 137 34.15 45.90 24.58
CA GLU A 137 34.47 46.57 25.83
C GLU A 137 35.95 46.35 26.27
N LEU A 138 36.43 45.10 26.14
CA LEU A 138 37.82 44.78 26.42
C LEU A 138 38.78 45.46 25.46
N SER A 139 38.44 45.52 24.17
CA SER A 139 39.23 46.18 23.13
C SER A 139 39.31 47.68 23.37
N GLU A 140 38.20 48.29 23.79
CA GLU A 140 38.15 49.73 24.13
C GLU A 140 38.99 50.06 25.34
N THR A 141 38.89 49.28 26.44
CA THR A 141 39.72 49.46 27.67
C THR A 141 41.19 49.23 27.39
N LEU A 142 41.56 48.24 26.55
CA LEU A 142 42.96 48.01 26.16
C LEU A 142 43.51 49.15 25.28
N ALA A 143 42.69 49.76 24.44
CA ALA A 143 43.05 50.92 23.61
C ALA A 143 43.28 52.16 24.50
N GLU A 144 42.42 52.39 25.50
CA GLU A 144 42.58 53.47 26.48
C GLU A 144 43.85 53.32 27.34
N MET A 145 44.22 52.09 27.69
CA MET A 145 45.45 51.80 28.43
C MET A 145 46.73 51.84 27.57
N GLY A 146 46.60 52.06 26.25
CA GLY A 146 47.76 52.15 25.35
C GLY A 146 48.39 50.82 24.95
N PHE A 147 47.74 49.68 25.21
CA PHE A 147 48.26 48.36 24.92
C PHE A 147 47.96 47.88 23.50
N MET A 148 47.14 48.61 22.70
CA MET A 148 46.86 48.26 21.30
C MET A 148 47.50 49.31 20.37
N PRO A 149 48.22 48.90 19.30
CA PRO A 149 48.66 49.84 18.28
C PRO A 149 47.45 50.36 17.52
N ARG A 150 47.44 51.66 17.27
CA ARG A 150 46.41 52.31 16.44
C ARG A 150 46.43 51.80 15.01
#